data_d6d367504ea4fd35dcd6e5da4f8adfdb
#
_entry.id   d6d367504ea4fd35dcd6e5da4f8adfdb
#
_cell.length_a   1.000
_cell.length_b   1.000
_cell.length_c   1.000
_cell.angle_alpha   90.00
_cell.angle_beta   90.00
_cell.angle_gamma   90.00
#
_symmetry.space_group_name_H-M   'P 1'
#
loop_
_entity.id
_entity.type
_entity.pdbx_description
1 polymer ?
#
loop_
_entity_poly.entity_id
_entity_poly.type
_entity_poly.pdbx_seq_one_letter_code
_entity_poly.pdbx_strand_id
1 'polypeptide(L)'
;ARAFRSAGAELAVTWLNDKARPFVEPLAHELHAPIQMPLDVEQNGQMEAVFDAIGDRWGRLDFLLHSIAFAPTADLHGRVTDSSREGFARAMDISCHSFARMARLAEPLMKGGGSLLAMSYLGAEEVISNYGLMGPVKAALESSVRYLASELGPQGIRVNAISPGPLATRAASGIQHVDQ
;
A
#
# COMPACT_ATOMS: atom_id res chain seq x y z
N ALA A 1 -12.26 0.37 3.76
CA ALA A 1 -12.66 1.76 4.00
C ALA A 1 -14.00 1.84 4.75
N ARG A 2 -15.11 1.20 4.26
CA ARG A 2 -16.43 1.24 4.93
C ARG A 2 -16.38 0.81 6.41
N ALA A 3 -15.69 -0.29 6.72
CA ALA A 3 -15.55 -0.76 8.11
C ALA A 3 -14.85 0.27 9.02
N PHE A 4 -13.80 0.93 8.53
CA PHE A 4 -13.14 2.00 9.29
C PHE A 4 -14.10 3.17 9.53
N ARG A 5 -14.84 3.59 8.50
CA ARG A 5 -15.82 4.68 8.62
C ARG A 5 -16.95 4.32 9.61
N SER A 6 -17.47 3.08 9.54
CA SER A 6 -18.49 2.59 10.49
C SER A 6 -17.99 2.53 11.93
N ALA A 7 -16.69 2.35 12.13
CA ALA A 7 -16.04 2.43 13.44
C ALA A 7 -15.72 3.86 13.90
N GLY A 8 -16.16 4.88 13.16
CA GLY A 8 -16.02 6.28 13.53
C GLY A 8 -14.76 6.99 12.99
N ALA A 9 -13.95 6.32 12.15
CA ALA A 9 -12.76 6.96 11.59
C ALA A 9 -13.10 8.03 10.54
N GLU A 10 -12.41 9.16 10.56
CA GLU A 10 -12.29 10.03 9.39
C GLU A 10 -11.19 9.48 8.47
N LEU A 11 -11.37 9.62 7.16
CA LEU A 11 -10.52 8.96 6.18
C LEU A 11 -9.91 9.96 5.19
N ALA A 12 -8.62 9.82 4.92
CA ALA A 12 -8.00 10.28 3.70
C ALA A 12 -8.03 9.16 2.67
N VAL A 13 -8.51 9.44 1.48
CA VAL A 13 -8.64 8.46 0.39
C VAL A 13 -7.86 8.97 -0.82
N THR A 14 -7.02 8.11 -1.37
CA THR A 14 -6.19 8.46 -2.51
C THR A 14 -6.45 7.53 -3.70
N TRP A 15 -6.11 8.01 -4.90
CA TRP A 15 -6.15 7.23 -6.14
C TRP A 15 -4.90 7.50 -6.97
N LEU A 16 -4.49 6.55 -7.79
CA LEU A 16 -3.25 6.63 -8.56
C LEU A 16 -3.25 7.79 -9.58
N ASN A 17 -4.32 7.93 -10.37
CA ASN A 17 -4.38 8.87 -11.49
C ASN A 17 -5.83 9.13 -11.92
N ASP A 18 -6.03 9.99 -12.92
CA ASP A 18 -7.35 10.35 -13.44
C ASP A 18 -8.15 9.15 -13.99
N LYS A 19 -7.49 8.09 -14.46
CA LYS A 19 -8.17 6.85 -14.89
C LYS A 19 -8.73 6.06 -13.71
N ALA A 20 -8.10 6.13 -12.55
CA ALA A 20 -8.55 5.46 -11.33
C ALA A 20 -9.58 6.29 -10.55
N ARG A 21 -9.55 7.62 -10.67
CA ARG A 21 -10.41 8.56 -9.96
C ARG A 21 -11.90 8.20 -10.03
N PRO A 22 -12.52 7.93 -11.22
CA PRO A 22 -13.95 7.62 -11.31
C PRO A 22 -14.41 6.38 -10.53
N PHE A 23 -13.48 5.49 -10.18
CA PHE A 23 -13.76 4.29 -9.39
C PHE A 23 -13.62 4.52 -7.88
N VAL A 24 -12.85 5.50 -7.49
CA VAL A 24 -12.51 5.77 -6.07
C VAL A 24 -13.33 6.94 -5.52
N GLU A 25 -13.48 8.01 -6.28
CA GLU A 25 -14.15 9.24 -5.84
C GLU A 25 -15.60 9.03 -5.35
N PRO A 26 -16.46 8.20 -6.02
CA PRO A 26 -17.81 7.93 -5.50
C PRO A 26 -17.79 7.26 -4.13
N LEU A 27 -16.83 6.35 -3.90
CA LEU A 27 -16.65 5.72 -2.60
C LEU A 27 -16.15 6.72 -1.55
N ALA A 28 -15.22 7.59 -1.91
CA ALA A 28 -14.71 8.63 -1.01
C ALA A 28 -15.81 9.60 -0.59
N HIS A 29 -16.72 9.96 -1.52
CA HIS A 29 -17.91 10.76 -1.22
C HIS A 29 -18.89 10.02 -0.31
N GLU A 30 -19.20 8.74 -0.58
CA GLU A 30 -20.04 7.89 0.28
C GLU A 30 -19.49 7.84 1.71
N LEU A 31 -18.18 7.77 1.84
CA LEU A 31 -17.48 7.72 3.13
C LEU A 31 -17.33 9.09 3.81
N HIS A 32 -17.79 10.16 3.16
CA HIS A 32 -17.58 11.54 3.62
C HIS A 32 -16.09 11.81 3.94
N ALA A 33 -15.18 11.29 3.10
CA ALA A 33 -13.75 11.47 3.29
C ALA A 33 -13.36 12.95 3.07
N PRO A 34 -12.87 13.66 4.08
CA PRO A 34 -12.54 15.08 3.95
C PRO A 34 -11.27 15.35 3.13
N ILE A 35 -10.42 14.34 2.97
CA ILE A 35 -9.20 14.42 2.15
C ILE A 35 -9.34 13.41 1.02
N GLN A 36 -9.29 13.91 -0.22
CA GLN A 36 -9.42 13.13 -1.44
C GLN A 36 -8.40 13.65 -2.45
N MET A 37 -7.35 12.88 -2.71
CA MET A 37 -6.18 13.36 -3.48
C MET A 37 -5.62 12.28 -4.41
N PRO A 38 -5.01 12.66 -5.54
CA PRO A 38 -4.18 11.74 -6.29
C PRO A 38 -2.92 11.38 -5.48
N LEU A 39 -2.47 10.13 -5.63
CA LEU A 39 -1.22 9.67 -5.06
C LEU A 39 -0.60 8.62 -5.98
N ASP A 40 0.32 9.05 -6.81
CA ASP A 40 1.26 8.22 -7.52
C ASP A 40 2.59 8.26 -6.76
N VAL A 41 3.00 7.12 -6.22
CA VAL A 41 4.22 7.03 -5.40
C VAL A 41 5.51 7.21 -6.21
N GLU A 42 5.43 7.19 -7.54
CA GLU A 42 6.53 7.52 -8.44
C GLU A 42 6.64 9.04 -8.70
N GLN A 43 5.62 9.82 -8.37
CA GLN A 43 5.62 11.28 -8.59
C GLN A 43 6.17 12.01 -7.36
N ASN A 44 7.25 12.76 -7.56
CA ASN A 44 7.85 13.55 -6.50
C ASN A 44 6.84 14.59 -5.94
N GLY A 45 6.76 14.68 -4.62
CA GLY A 45 5.94 15.65 -3.92
C GLY A 45 4.47 15.22 -3.71
N GLN A 46 3.95 14.22 -4.43
CA GLN A 46 2.56 13.81 -4.24
C GLN A 46 2.33 13.13 -2.89
N MET A 47 3.28 12.32 -2.45
CA MET A 47 3.20 11.65 -1.15
C MET A 47 3.26 12.70 -0.03
N GLU A 48 4.21 13.60 -0.09
CA GLU A 48 4.38 14.71 0.85
C GLU A 48 3.10 15.56 0.93
N ALA A 49 2.53 15.94 -0.20
CA ALA A 49 1.30 16.73 -0.25
C ALA A 49 0.10 16.06 0.46
N VAL A 50 -0.01 14.73 0.37
CA VAL A 50 -1.05 13.98 1.11
C VAL A 50 -0.81 14.06 2.61
N PHE A 51 0.42 13.86 3.08
CA PHE A 51 0.73 13.93 4.51
C PHE A 51 0.67 15.35 5.06
N ASP A 52 1.02 16.37 4.28
CA ASP A 52 0.81 17.77 4.63
C ASP A 52 -0.69 18.07 4.81
N ALA A 53 -1.54 17.64 3.88
CA ALA A 53 -2.98 17.81 4.00
C ALA A 53 -3.57 17.09 5.24
N ILE A 54 -3.02 15.92 5.61
CA ILE A 54 -3.38 15.19 6.84
C ILE A 54 -2.94 16.01 8.08
N GLY A 55 -1.72 16.53 8.07
CA GLY A 55 -1.18 17.37 9.12
C GLY A 55 -2.02 18.64 9.33
N ASP A 56 -2.33 19.35 8.25
CA ASP A 56 -3.13 20.58 8.28
C ASP A 56 -4.57 20.32 8.74
N ARG A 57 -5.16 19.20 8.34
CA ARG A 57 -6.57 18.91 8.64
C ARG A 57 -6.77 18.36 10.04
N TRP A 58 -5.90 17.43 10.47
CA TRP A 58 -6.09 16.66 11.72
C TRP A 58 -4.97 16.87 12.74
N GLY A 59 -3.80 17.31 12.31
CA GLY A 59 -2.62 17.43 13.18
C GLY A 59 -2.09 16.08 13.69
N ARG A 60 -2.72 14.98 13.28
CA ARG A 60 -2.40 13.62 13.72
C ARG A 60 -2.82 12.57 12.68
N LEU A 61 -2.25 11.38 12.80
CA LEU A 61 -2.64 10.20 12.06
C LEU A 61 -2.70 9.00 13.02
N ASP A 62 -3.81 8.29 13.07
CA ASP A 62 -3.99 7.14 13.97
C ASP A 62 -3.62 5.82 13.29
N PHE A 63 -3.89 5.72 12.00
CA PHE A 63 -3.51 4.54 11.20
C PHE A 63 -3.27 4.89 9.73
N LEU A 64 -2.47 4.06 9.08
CA LEU A 64 -2.22 4.09 7.64
C LEU A 64 -2.39 2.68 7.08
N LEU A 65 -3.10 2.56 5.97
CA LEU A 65 -3.19 1.33 5.19
C LEU A 65 -2.50 1.53 3.83
N HIS A 66 -1.39 0.84 3.65
CA HIS A 66 -0.71 0.74 2.37
C HIS A 66 -1.28 -0.44 1.57
N SER A 67 -2.08 -0.12 0.56
CA SER A 67 -2.69 -1.10 -0.35
C SER A 67 -2.27 -0.79 -1.80
N ILE A 68 -0.95 -0.73 -2.02
CA ILE A 68 -0.32 -0.37 -3.29
C ILE A 68 0.51 -1.55 -3.77
N ALA A 69 0.34 -1.94 -5.02
CA ALA A 69 1.16 -2.95 -5.67
C ALA A 69 1.18 -2.72 -7.17
N PHE A 70 2.34 -2.92 -7.77
CA PHE A 70 2.55 -2.82 -9.21
C PHE A 70 3.73 -3.66 -9.64
N ALA A 71 3.60 -4.31 -10.78
CA ALA A 71 4.70 -4.80 -11.59
C ALA A 71 4.37 -4.60 -13.08
N PRO A 72 5.36 -4.31 -13.94
CA PRO A 72 5.12 -4.30 -15.38
C PRO A 72 4.59 -5.65 -15.86
N THR A 73 3.62 -5.64 -16.76
CA THR A 73 2.95 -6.88 -17.22
C THR A 73 3.94 -7.90 -17.80
N ALA A 74 4.96 -7.44 -18.51
CA ALA A 74 5.99 -8.31 -19.08
C ALA A 74 6.82 -9.05 -18.01
N ASP A 75 7.03 -8.43 -16.85
CA ASP A 75 7.78 -9.01 -15.74
C ASP A 75 6.88 -9.77 -14.76
N LEU A 76 5.58 -9.43 -14.72
CA LEU A 76 4.61 -10.06 -13.83
C LEU A 76 4.28 -11.50 -14.26
N HIS A 77 4.07 -11.72 -15.56
CA HIS A 77 3.60 -13.01 -16.11
C HIS A 77 4.72 -13.94 -16.56
N GLY A 78 5.97 -13.59 -16.33
CA GLY A 78 7.13 -14.36 -16.72
C GLY A 78 7.73 -15.19 -15.59
N ARG A 79 8.81 -15.91 -15.93
CA ARG A 79 9.69 -16.51 -14.94
C ARG A 79 10.44 -15.40 -14.19
N VAL A 80 10.70 -15.59 -12.91
CA VAL A 80 11.48 -14.61 -12.11
C VAL A 80 12.88 -14.40 -12.73
N THR A 81 13.45 -15.45 -13.30
CA THR A 81 14.76 -15.39 -13.98
C THR A 81 14.78 -14.52 -15.23
N ASP A 82 13.63 -14.26 -15.83
CA ASP A 82 13.49 -13.50 -17.07
C ASP A 82 13.04 -12.05 -16.80
N SER A 83 12.84 -11.69 -15.52
CA SER A 83 12.45 -10.33 -15.14
C SER A 83 13.54 -9.32 -15.51
N SER A 84 13.11 -8.19 -16.05
CA SER A 84 14.03 -7.10 -16.38
C SER A 84 14.53 -6.40 -15.10
N ARG A 85 15.74 -5.86 -15.16
CA ARG A 85 16.32 -5.06 -14.08
C ARG A 85 15.42 -3.87 -13.71
N GLU A 86 14.93 -3.19 -14.72
CA GLU A 86 14.07 -2.01 -14.59
C GLU A 86 12.71 -2.37 -14.00
N GLY A 87 12.09 -3.45 -14.49
CA GLY A 87 10.81 -3.93 -14.00
C GLY A 87 10.89 -4.43 -12.56
N PHE A 88 11.97 -5.15 -12.22
CA PHE A 88 12.23 -5.57 -10.84
C PHE A 88 12.39 -4.36 -9.90
N ALA A 89 13.25 -3.39 -10.28
CA ALA A 89 13.48 -2.20 -9.47
C ALA A 89 12.20 -1.38 -9.26
N ARG A 90 11.41 -1.21 -10.32
CA ARG A 90 10.15 -0.48 -10.27
C ARG A 90 9.11 -1.19 -9.40
N ALA A 91 8.96 -2.50 -9.53
CA ALA A 91 8.06 -3.28 -8.69
C ALA A 91 8.45 -3.18 -7.20
N MET A 92 9.74 -3.24 -6.89
CA MET A 92 10.28 -3.07 -5.54
C MET A 92 10.02 -1.66 -4.99
N ASP A 93 10.25 -0.62 -5.78
CA ASP A 93 10.03 0.77 -5.33
C ASP A 93 8.56 1.02 -5.03
N ILE A 94 7.66 0.69 -5.99
CA ILE A 94 6.23 0.96 -5.86
C ILE A 94 5.57 0.08 -4.79
N SER A 95 5.87 -1.22 -4.75
CA SER A 95 5.11 -2.17 -3.94
C SER A 95 5.71 -2.45 -2.56
N CYS A 96 6.97 -2.07 -2.34
CA CYS A 96 7.68 -2.30 -1.08
C CYS A 96 8.23 -1.01 -0.49
N HIS A 97 9.15 -0.32 -1.17
CA HIS A 97 9.83 0.85 -0.63
C HIS A 97 8.88 2.04 -0.38
N SER A 98 7.83 2.19 -1.16
CA SER A 98 6.81 3.22 -0.93
C SER A 98 6.19 3.12 0.47
N PHE A 99 6.05 1.91 1.05
CA PHE A 99 5.57 1.73 2.42
C PHE A 99 6.54 2.33 3.45
N ALA A 100 7.84 2.12 3.29
CA ALA A 100 8.85 2.72 4.17
C ALA A 100 8.86 4.26 4.05
N ARG A 101 8.73 4.79 2.83
CA ARG A 101 8.59 6.24 2.61
C ARG A 101 7.35 6.82 3.28
N MET A 102 6.21 6.13 3.18
CA MET A 102 4.97 6.54 3.87
C MET A 102 5.12 6.46 5.39
N ALA A 103 5.77 5.42 5.92
CA ALA A 103 6.04 5.29 7.35
C ALA A 103 6.84 6.47 7.89
N ARG A 104 7.88 6.90 7.17
CA ARG A 104 8.67 8.09 7.49
C ARG A 104 7.83 9.37 7.56
N LEU A 105 6.87 9.55 6.64
CA LEU A 105 6.00 10.73 6.62
C LEU A 105 4.90 10.65 7.68
N ALA A 106 4.45 9.44 8.03
CA ALA A 106 3.44 9.20 9.05
C ALA A 106 3.98 9.38 10.47
N GLU A 107 5.25 9.00 10.73
CA GLU A 107 5.86 9.00 12.06
C GLU A 107 5.69 10.33 12.82
N PRO A 108 5.97 11.52 12.26
CA PRO A 108 5.79 12.78 12.97
C PRO A 108 4.34 13.12 13.30
N LEU A 109 3.36 12.50 12.61
CA LEU A 109 1.93 12.66 12.85
C LEU A 109 1.37 11.62 13.85
N MET A 110 2.18 10.63 14.24
CA MET A 110 1.81 9.53 15.15
C MET A 110 2.46 9.67 16.54
N LYS A 111 2.61 10.90 17.05
CA LYS A 111 3.30 11.17 18.33
C LYS A 111 2.70 10.48 19.55
N GLY A 112 1.47 10.03 19.50
CA GLY A 112 0.79 9.25 20.54
C GLY A 112 0.73 7.76 20.25
N GLY A 113 1.53 7.28 19.31
CA GLY A 113 1.43 5.93 18.77
C GLY A 113 0.46 5.85 17.59
N GLY A 114 0.39 4.68 16.96
CA GLY A 114 -0.46 4.47 15.79
C GLY A 114 -0.34 3.08 15.21
N SER A 115 -0.89 2.88 14.02
CA SER A 115 -0.85 1.59 13.33
C SER A 115 -0.57 1.76 11.86
N LEU A 116 0.52 1.19 11.38
CA LEU A 116 0.85 1.06 9.96
C LEU A 116 0.51 -0.36 9.49
N LEU A 117 -0.25 -0.47 8.42
CA LEU A 117 -0.70 -1.73 7.85
C LEU A 117 -0.29 -1.83 6.38
N ALA A 118 0.34 -2.93 5.99
CA ALA A 118 0.66 -3.24 4.61
C ALA A 118 -0.19 -4.42 4.11
N MET A 119 -0.64 -4.35 2.86
CA MET A 119 -1.31 -5.49 2.21
C MET A 119 -0.27 -6.39 1.57
N SER A 120 -0.07 -7.58 2.16
CA SER A 120 0.76 -8.65 1.62
C SER A 120 -0.08 -9.69 0.88
N TYR A 121 0.48 -10.86 0.66
CA TYR A 121 -0.19 -12.01 0.06
C TYR A 121 0.61 -13.28 0.37
N LEU A 122 -0.05 -14.44 0.40
CA LEU A 122 0.56 -15.75 0.67
C LEU A 122 1.81 -16.03 -0.19
N GLY A 123 1.86 -15.48 -1.40
CA GLY A 123 3.02 -15.56 -2.29
C GLY A 123 4.32 -14.95 -1.74
N ALA A 124 4.30 -14.29 -0.57
CA ALA A 124 5.50 -13.89 0.16
C ALA A 124 6.21 -15.07 0.84
N GLU A 125 5.47 -16.12 1.20
CA GLU A 125 5.95 -17.29 1.95
C GLU A 125 5.95 -18.56 1.08
N GLU A 126 4.95 -18.70 0.21
CA GLU A 126 4.77 -19.88 -0.63
C GLU A 126 4.85 -19.53 -2.12
N VAL A 127 5.24 -20.50 -2.94
CA VAL A 127 5.25 -20.33 -4.39
C VAL A 127 3.82 -20.45 -4.93
N ILE A 128 3.28 -19.34 -5.39
CA ILE A 128 1.96 -19.28 -6.02
C ILE A 128 2.13 -19.22 -7.55
N SER A 129 1.45 -20.11 -8.26
CA SER A 129 1.45 -20.14 -9.72
C SER A 129 1.04 -18.77 -10.29
N ASN A 130 1.74 -18.32 -11.32
CA ASN A 130 1.50 -17.04 -12.00
C ASN A 130 1.66 -15.75 -11.16
N TYR A 131 2.22 -15.87 -9.95
CA TYR A 131 2.51 -14.71 -9.10
C TYR A 131 3.89 -14.09 -9.39
N GLY A 132 4.81 -14.88 -9.96
CA GLY A 132 6.09 -14.45 -10.52
C GLY A 132 6.89 -13.48 -9.65
N LEU A 133 7.27 -12.37 -10.24
CA LEU A 133 8.06 -11.31 -9.60
C LEU A 133 7.43 -10.77 -8.30
N MET A 134 6.12 -10.77 -8.18
CA MET A 134 5.44 -10.24 -6.99
C MET A 134 5.68 -11.07 -5.73
N GLY A 135 6.04 -12.36 -5.84
CA GLY A 135 6.44 -13.18 -4.70
C GLY A 135 7.62 -12.59 -3.94
N PRO A 136 8.80 -12.45 -4.55
CA PRO A 136 9.96 -11.78 -3.95
C PRO A 136 9.67 -10.36 -3.45
N VAL A 137 8.86 -9.60 -4.17
CA VAL A 137 8.48 -8.23 -3.77
C VAL A 137 7.65 -8.23 -2.49
N LYS A 138 6.69 -9.14 -2.34
CA LYS A 138 5.89 -9.26 -1.11
C LYS A 138 6.71 -9.80 0.06
N ALA A 139 7.64 -10.71 -0.17
CA ALA A 139 8.58 -11.16 0.85
C ALA A 139 9.45 -10.00 1.37
N ALA A 140 9.93 -9.14 0.47
CA ALA A 140 10.66 -7.92 0.84
C ALA A 140 9.78 -6.95 1.64
N LEU A 141 8.51 -6.77 1.26
CA LEU A 141 7.56 -5.94 1.99
C LEU A 141 7.35 -6.47 3.42
N GLU A 142 7.15 -7.77 3.61
CA GLU A 142 6.99 -8.38 4.94
C GLU A 142 8.26 -8.29 5.79
N SER A 143 9.43 -8.41 5.17
CA SER A 143 10.69 -8.13 5.86
C SER A 143 10.76 -6.68 6.31
N SER A 144 10.42 -5.73 5.43
CA SER A 144 10.37 -4.30 5.76
C SER A 144 9.41 -3.99 6.90
N VAL A 145 8.25 -4.66 6.95
CA VAL A 145 7.29 -4.55 8.07
C VAL A 145 7.95 -4.90 9.41
N ARG A 146 8.74 -5.98 9.47
CA ARG A 146 9.43 -6.39 10.70
C ARG A 146 10.48 -5.37 11.15
N TYR A 147 11.27 -4.83 10.22
CA TYR A 147 12.25 -3.80 10.53
C TYR A 147 11.59 -2.50 10.98
N LEU A 148 10.58 -2.02 10.27
CA LEU A 148 9.82 -0.83 10.66
C LEU A 148 9.12 -1.02 12.02
N ALA A 149 8.62 -2.22 12.33
CA ALA A 149 8.04 -2.51 13.64
C ALA A 149 9.09 -2.40 14.78
N SER A 150 10.32 -2.82 14.53
CA SER A 150 11.44 -2.68 15.48
C SER A 150 11.85 -1.21 15.65
N GLU A 151 11.92 -0.46 14.56
CA GLU A 151 12.35 0.94 14.57
C GLU A 151 11.31 1.87 15.21
N LEU A 152 10.03 1.68 14.90
CA LEU A 152 8.95 2.58 15.33
C LEU A 152 8.22 2.12 16.60
N GLY A 153 8.42 0.86 17.00
CA GLY A 153 7.82 0.27 18.21
C GLY A 153 8.08 1.06 19.49
N PRO A 154 9.32 1.54 19.77
CA PRO A 154 9.60 2.38 20.94
C PRO A 154 8.76 3.66 21.03
N GLN A 155 8.22 4.13 19.91
CA GLN A 155 7.31 5.31 19.83
C GLN A 155 5.83 4.91 19.95
N GLY A 156 5.52 3.63 20.19
CA GLY A 156 4.14 3.13 20.26
C GLY A 156 3.48 2.93 18.89
N ILE A 157 4.23 2.99 17.78
CA ILE A 157 3.71 2.76 16.43
C ILE A 157 3.84 1.27 16.10
N ARG A 158 2.72 0.61 15.89
CA ARG A 158 2.64 -0.79 15.50
C ARG A 158 2.68 -0.92 14.00
N VAL A 159 3.49 -1.82 13.48
CA VAL A 159 3.60 -2.06 12.04
C VAL A 159 3.32 -3.53 11.76
N ASN A 160 2.32 -3.80 10.90
CA ASN A 160 1.88 -5.15 10.60
C ASN A 160 1.58 -5.31 9.11
N ALA A 161 1.60 -6.54 8.62
CA ALA A 161 1.08 -6.92 7.33
C ALA A 161 -0.23 -7.72 7.48
N ILE A 162 -1.11 -7.56 6.49
CA ILE A 162 -2.30 -8.39 6.30
C ILE A 162 -2.03 -9.23 5.07
N SER A 163 -2.04 -10.56 5.22
CA SER A 163 -1.97 -11.53 4.13
C SER A 163 -3.37 -12.10 3.88
N PRO A 164 -4.20 -11.47 3.06
CA PRO A 164 -5.54 -11.95 2.77
C PRO A 164 -5.47 -13.20 1.88
N GLY A 165 -6.51 -14.03 1.96
CA GLY A 165 -6.76 -15.05 0.95
C GLY A 165 -7.07 -14.45 -0.43
N PRO A 166 -7.29 -15.27 -1.45
CA PRO A 166 -7.65 -14.80 -2.79
C PRO A 166 -8.97 -14.03 -2.72
N LEU A 167 -8.92 -12.77 -3.13
CA LEU A 167 -10.09 -11.88 -3.21
C LEU A 167 -10.30 -11.45 -4.67
N ALA A 168 -11.53 -11.51 -5.15
CA ALA A 168 -11.89 -11.00 -6.46
C ALA A 168 -11.76 -9.46 -6.49
N THR A 169 -10.57 -8.96 -6.71
CA THR A 169 -10.26 -7.54 -6.81
C THR A 169 -9.73 -7.20 -8.20
N ARG A 170 -9.75 -5.90 -8.56
CA ARG A 170 -9.12 -5.44 -9.80
C ARG A 170 -7.61 -5.72 -9.84
N ALA A 171 -6.93 -5.73 -8.70
CA ALA A 171 -5.53 -6.11 -8.63
C ALA A 171 -5.34 -7.61 -8.90
N ALA A 172 -6.23 -8.46 -8.36
CA ALA A 172 -6.22 -9.90 -8.60
C ALA A 172 -6.51 -10.27 -10.06
N SER A 173 -7.34 -9.50 -10.78
CA SER A 173 -7.61 -9.74 -12.20
C SER A 173 -6.37 -9.57 -13.11
N GLY A 174 -5.31 -8.93 -12.62
CA GLY A 174 -4.01 -8.86 -13.29
C GLY A 174 -3.18 -10.14 -13.15
N ILE A 175 -3.56 -11.05 -12.27
CA ILE A 175 -2.90 -12.35 -12.06
C ILE A 175 -3.72 -13.40 -12.78
N GLN A 176 -3.12 -14.11 -13.75
CA GLN A 176 -3.83 -15.15 -14.51
C GLN A 176 -4.21 -16.33 -13.58
N HIS A 177 -5.48 -16.78 -13.65
CA HIS A 177 -5.98 -17.98 -12.94
C HIS A 177 -5.91 -17.91 -11.40
N VAL A 178 -6.28 -16.78 -10.80
CA VAL A 178 -6.37 -16.63 -9.32
C VAL A 178 -7.44 -17.53 -8.69
N ASP A 179 -8.37 -18.07 -9.49
CA ASP A 179 -9.53 -18.86 -9.02
C ASP A 179 -9.29 -20.39 -9.02
N GLN A 180 -8.04 -20.86 -9.14
CA GLN A 180 -7.71 -22.29 -9.10
C GLN A 180 -6.90 -22.69 -7.88
#